data_c3641cbbd9e31c0a95792c46f0c1e71b
#
_entry.id   c3641cbbd9e31c0a95792c46f0c1e71b
#
_cell.length_a   1.000
_cell.length_b   1.000
_cell.length_c   1.000
_cell.angle_alpha   90.00
_cell.angle_beta   90.00
_cell.angle_gamma   90.00
#
_symmetry.space_group_name_H-M   'P 1'
#
loop_
_entity.id
_entity.type
_entity.pdbx_description
1 polymer ?
#
loop_
_entity_poly.entity_id
_entity_poly.type
_entity_poly.pdbx_seq_one_letter_code
_entity_poly.pdbx_strand_id
1 'polypeptide(L)'
;MEDSSHYRIQIAVQVRHLADQSDEADDRYVFAYTITLTNEGEHAVKLLSRHWVITDANNHVQEVKGKGVVGEQPTIKPGQSFEYTSGTVLATQVGTMSGSYQ
;
A
#
# COMPACT_ATOMS: atom_id res chain seq x y z
N MET A 1 -12.31 -10.28 24.18
CA MET A 1 -11.81 -9.50 23.07
C MET A 1 -10.33 -9.29 23.20
N GLU A 2 -9.59 -9.59 22.19
CA GLU A 2 -8.15 -9.41 22.23
C GLU A 2 -7.79 -7.91 22.25
N ASP A 3 -6.85 -7.57 23.11
CA ASP A 3 -6.36 -6.21 23.19
C ASP A 3 -5.39 -5.93 22.03
N SER A 4 -5.80 -5.15 21.07
CA SER A 4 -4.99 -4.83 19.90
C SER A 4 -3.98 -3.71 20.15
N SER A 5 -3.94 -3.12 21.35
CA SER A 5 -3.03 -2.02 21.65
C SER A 5 -1.56 -2.43 21.60
N HIS A 6 -1.26 -3.70 21.79
CA HIS A 6 0.12 -4.22 21.73
C HIS A 6 0.65 -4.29 20.29
N TYR A 7 -0.25 -4.42 19.31
CA TYR A 7 0.09 -4.57 17.89
C TYR A 7 -0.64 -3.52 17.09
N ARG A 8 -0.13 -2.31 17.12
CA ARG A 8 -0.81 -1.19 16.52
C ARG A 8 0.03 -0.59 15.41
N ILE A 9 -0.38 -0.86 14.17
CA ILE A 9 0.29 -0.31 13.00
C ILE A 9 -0.62 0.75 12.38
N GLN A 10 -0.09 1.97 12.27
CA GLN A 10 -0.74 3.03 11.53
C GLN A 10 -0.26 3.00 10.09
N ILE A 11 -1.19 3.06 9.15
CA ILE A 11 -0.89 3.00 7.73
C ILE A 11 -1.28 4.35 7.11
N ALA A 12 -0.30 5.01 6.50
CA ALA A 12 -0.53 6.24 5.77
C ALA A 12 -0.22 5.99 4.28
N VAL A 13 -1.09 6.46 3.40
CA VAL A 13 -0.93 6.28 1.96
C VAL A 13 -0.94 7.64 1.29
N GLN A 14 0.07 7.90 0.46
CA GLN A 14 0.12 9.07 -0.40
C GLN A 14 0.13 8.61 -1.85
N VAL A 15 -0.74 9.16 -2.65
CA VAL A 15 -0.87 8.79 -4.06
C VAL A 15 -0.52 9.99 -4.93
N ARG A 16 0.25 9.74 -5.98
CA ARG A 16 0.61 10.78 -6.95
C ARG A 16 0.38 10.27 -8.36
N HIS A 17 -0.31 11.07 -9.17
CA HIS A 17 -0.48 10.80 -10.59
C HIS A 17 0.81 11.17 -11.34
N LEU A 18 1.31 10.25 -12.14
CA LEU A 18 2.53 10.45 -12.92
C LEU A 18 2.13 10.81 -14.36
N ALA A 19 1.88 12.10 -14.60
CA ALA A 19 1.42 12.58 -15.89
C ALA A 19 2.41 12.25 -17.02
N ASP A 20 3.70 12.34 -16.75
CA ASP A 20 4.75 12.08 -17.74
C ASP A 20 4.79 10.63 -18.21
N GLN A 21 4.25 9.71 -17.41
CA GLN A 21 4.21 8.29 -17.72
C GLN A 21 2.82 7.82 -18.13
N SER A 22 1.85 8.72 -18.11
CA SER A 22 0.47 8.40 -18.44
C SER A 22 0.20 8.71 -19.92
N ASP A 23 -0.74 7.97 -20.52
CA ASP A 23 -1.19 8.18 -21.89
C ASP A 23 -2.71 8.17 -21.89
N GLU A 24 -3.29 9.37 -21.88
CA GLU A 24 -4.75 9.52 -21.84
C GLU A 24 -5.43 8.99 -23.11
N ALA A 25 -4.74 9.06 -24.25
CA ALA A 25 -5.30 8.56 -25.51
C ALA A 25 -5.47 7.04 -25.50
N ASP A 26 -4.63 6.33 -24.74
CA ASP A 26 -4.71 4.88 -24.56
C ASP A 26 -5.35 4.48 -23.23
N ASP A 27 -6.02 5.42 -22.54
CA ASP A 27 -6.62 5.20 -21.22
C ASP A 27 -5.62 4.60 -20.24
N ARG A 28 -4.43 5.15 -20.23
CA ARG A 28 -3.36 4.69 -19.37
C ARG A 28 -2.97 5.77 -18.37
N TYR A 29 -3.31 5.55 -17.13
CA TYR A 29 -3.03 6.49 -16.04
C TYR A 29 -2.10 5.81 -15.03
N VAL A 30 -0.89 6.35 -14.91
CA VAL A 30 0.14 5.79 -14.04
C VAL A 30 0.15 6.55 -12.72
N PHE A 31 0.12 5.83 -11.63
CA PHE A 31 0.15 6.38 -10.28
C PHE A 31 1.29 5.78 -9.49
N ALA A 32 1.94 6.61 -8.70
CA ALA A 32 2.84 6.14 -7.65
C ALA A 32 2.14 6.28 -6.31
N TYR A 33 2.31 5.29 -5.44
CA TYR A 33 1.80 5.38 -4.09
C TYR A 33 2.92 5.08 -3.10
N THR A 34 2.99 5.91 -2.07
CA THR A 34 3.95 5.76 -0.99
C THR A 34 3.19 5.36 0.27
N ILE A 35 3.59 4.26 0.86
CA ILE A 35 2.94 3.73 2.05
C ILE A 35 3.93 3.82 3.20
N THR A 36 3.48 4.41 4.29
CA THR A 36 4.26 4.52 5.53
C THR A 36 3.56 3.71 6.61
N LEU A 37 4.29 2.76 7.17
CA LEU A 37 3.81 1.89 8.24
C LEU A 37 4.53 2.29 9.51
N THR A 38 3.77 2.76 10.51
CA THR A 38 4.33 3.20 11.79
C THR A 38 3.86 2.28 12.89
N ASN A 39 4.80 1.74 13.66
CA ASN A 39 4.47 0.90 14.80
C ASN A 39 4.21 1.77 16.03
N GLU A 40 2.94 1.91 16.38
CA GLU A 40 2.51 2.64 17.57
C GLU A 40 2.23 1.71 18.75
N GLY A 41 2.50 0.42 18.59
CA GLY A 41 2.30 -0.57 19.63
C GLY A 41 3.52 -0.72 20.54
N GLU A 42 3.48 -1.74 21.37
CA GLU A 42 4.51 -1.99 22.39
C GLU A 42 5.52 -3.05 21.98
N HIS A 43 5.26 -3.77 20.90
CA HIS A 43 6.10 -4.87 20.43
C HIS A 43 6.55 -4.65 19.00
N ALA A 44 7.73 -5.17 18.67
CA ALA A 44 8.21 -5.18 17.30
C ALA A 44 7.31 -6.06 16.44
N VAL A 45 7.09 -5.63 15.19
CA VAL A 45 6.21 -6.31 14.23
C VAL A 45 6.99 -6.61 12.98
N LYS A 46 6.90 -7.85 12.50
CA LYS A 46 7.48 -8.26 11.23
C LYS A 46 6.37 -8.36 10.19
N LEU A 47 6.56 -7.67 9.07
CA LEU A 47 5.60 -7.69 7.97
C LEU A 47 5.84 -8.91 7.09
N LEU A 48 4.98 -9.93 7.21
CA LEU A 48 5.15 -11.20 6.51
C LEU A 48 4.59 -11.17 5.10
N SER A 49 3.47 -10.48 4.91
CA SER A 49 2.81 -10.44 3.61
C SER A 49 1.97 -9.17 3.46
N ARG A 50 1.62 -8.86 2.23
CA ARG A 50 0.72 -7.77 1.90
C ARG A 50 -0.32 -8.22 0.90
N HIS A 51 -1.50 -7.61 0.98
CA HIS A 51 -2.57 -7.81 0.03
C HIS A 51 -3.25 -6.48 -0.23
N TRP A 52 -3.23 -6.03 -1.46
CA TRP A 52 -3.89 -4.80 -1.89
C TRP A 52 -4.88 -5.11 -3.00
N VAL A 53 -6.01 -4.43 -2.96
CA VAL A 53 -7.04 -4.48 -3.99
C VAL A 53 -7.19 -3.07 -4.53
N ILE A 54 -6.94 -2.91 -5.82
CA ILE A 54 -7.00 -1.62 -6.50
C ILE A 54 -8.12 -1.70 -7.53
N THR A 55 -9.10 -0.81 -7.40
CA THR A 55 -10.29 -0.80 -8.26
C THR A 55 -10.34 0.51 -9.02
N ASP A 56 -10.47 0.47 -10.35
CA ASP A 56 -10.63 1.66 -11.15
C ASP A 56 -12.11 2.08 -11.23
N ALA A 57 -12.39 3.19 -11.93
CA ALA A 57 -13.76 3.71 -12.06
C ALA A 57 -14.66 2.83 -12.92
N ASN A 58 -14.09 1.90 -13.69
CA ASN A 58 -14.83 0.92 -14.49
C ASN A 58 -15.04 -0.39 -13.75
N ASN A 59 -14.74 -0.44 -12.46
CA ASN A 59 -14.82 -1.63 -11.60
C ASN A 59 -13.86 -2.75 -12.00
N HIS A 60 -12.80 -2.43 -12.72
CA HIS A 60 -11.71 -3.37 -12.94
C HIS A 60 -10.88 -3.47 -11.66
N VAL A 61 -10.64 -4.68 -11.23
CA VAL A 61 -9.96 -4.96 -9.96
C VAL A 61 -8.60 -5.57 -10.24
N GLN A 62 -7.58 -5.00 -9.60
CA GLN A 62 -6.23 -5.56 -9.58
C GLN A 62 -5.91 -5.98 -8.15
N GLU A 63 -5.37 -7.16 -8.00
CA GLU A 63 -4.88 -7.61 -6.70
C GLU A 63 -3.37 -7.62 -6.69
N VAL A 64 -2.80 -7.10 -5.62
CA VAL A 64 -1.35 -7.17 -5.38
C VAL A 64 -1.14 -7.97 -4.11
N LYS A 65 -0.58 -9.15 -4.28
CA LYS A 65 -0.22 -10.03 -3.18
C LYS A 65 1.28 -10.24 -3.20
N GLY A 66 1.89 -10.22 -2.04
CA GLY A 66 3.30 -10.43 -1.98
C GLY A 66 3.78 -10.77 -0.59
N LYS A 67 4.93 -11.44 -0.55
CA LYS A 67 5.63 -11.74 0.67
C LYS A 67 6.33 -10.47 1.13
N GLY A 68 6.02 -10.02 2.32
CA GLY A 68 6.59 -8.80 2.85
C GLY A 68 6.18 -7.55 2.09
N VAL A 69 7.08 -6.61 1.97
CA VAL A 69 6.91 -5.36 1.24
C VAL A 69 8.10 -5.16 0.32
N VAL A 70 7.81 -5.11 -1.00
CA VAL A 70 8.82 -4.90 -2.05
C VAL A 70 10.01 -5.83 -1.89
N GLY A 71 9.74 -7.13 -1.66
CA GLY A 71 10.79 -8.15 -1.54
C GLY A 71 11.44 -8.26 -0.17
N GLU A 72 11.02 -7.45 0.80
CA GLU A 72 11.56 -7.46 2.14
C GLU A 72 10.50 -7.83 3.17
N GLN A 73 10.94 -8.41 4.28
CA GLN A 73 10.07 -8.66 5.43
C GLN A 73 10.62 -7.87 6.62
N PRO A 74 10.42 -6.55 6.62
CA PRO A 74 11.02 -5.69 7.63
C PRO A 74 10.41 -5.91 9.01
N THR A 75 11.25 -5.75 10.04
CA THR A 75 10.78 -5.69 11.41
C THR A 75 10.72 -4.24 11.83
N ILE A 76 9.55 -3.80 12.27
CA ILE A 76 9.32 -2.42 12.69
C ILE A 76 9.22 -2.41 14.21
N LYS A 77 10.18 -1.76 14.86
CA LYS A 77 10.19 -1.65 16.32
C LYS A 77 9.21 -0.56 16.78
N PRO A 78 8.78 -0.60 18.05
CA PRO A 78 7.90 0.46 18.58
C PRO A 78 8.49 1.84 18.33
N GLY A 79 7.66 2.75 17.81
CA GLY A 79 8.06 4.11 17.48
C GLY A 79 8.78 4.26 16.15
N GLN A 80 9.04 3.18 15.43
CA GLN A 80 9.70 3.24 14.13
C GLN A 80 8.69 3.16 12.99
N SER A 81 9.11 3.64 11.83
CA SER A 81 8.33 3.60 10.60
C SER A 81 9.10 2.90 9.50
N PHE A 82 8.35 2.29 8.58
CA PHE A 82 8.89 1.76 7.34
C PHE A 82 8.09 2.36 6.19
N GLU A 83 8.80 2.91 5.20
CA GLU A 83 8.17 3.55 4.05
C GLU A 83 8.63 2.90 2.76
N TYR A 84 7.70 2.69 1.84
CA TYR A 84 8.03 2.21 0.51
C TYR A 84 7.12 2.83 -0.53
N THR A 85 7.60 2.87 -1.78
CA THR A 85 6.86 3.41 -2.91
C THR A 85 6.71 2.32 -3.97
N SER A 86 5.52 2.22 -4.52
CA SER A 86 5.22 1.32 -5.61
C SER A 86 4.35 2.05 -6.63
N GLY A 87 4.02 1.39 -7.73
CA GLY A 87 3.23 1.99 -8.79
C GLY A 87 2.12 1.10 -9.26
N THR A 88 1.13 1.71 -9.90
CA THR A 88 0.05 0.99 -10.56
C THR A 88 -0.38 1.74 -11.80
N VAL A 89 -1.01 1.03 -12.72
CA VAL A 89 -1.58 1.59 -13.95
C VAL A 89 -3.07 1.30 -13.94
N LEU A 90 -3.87 2.35 -14.12
CA LEU A 90 -5.31 2.25 -14.21
C LEU A 90 -5.78 2.70 -15.58
N ALA A 91 -6.94 2.20 -16.01
CA ALA A 91 -7.58 2.64 -17.24
C ALA A 91 -8.38 3.93 -17.03
N THR A 92 -8.49 4.43 -15.82
CA THR A 92 -9.27 5.62 -15.46
C THR A 92 -8.44 6.56 -14.60
N GLN A 93 -8.86 7.83 -14.55
CA GLN A 93 -8.17 8.86 -13.76
C GLN A 93 -8.35 8.69 -12.25
N VAL A 94 -9.38 7.98 -11.84
CA VAL A 94 -9.69 7.78 -10.43
C VAL A 94 -9.87 6.30 -10.15
N GLY A 95 -9.60 5.94 -8.91
CA GLY A 95 -9.77 4.58 -8.44
C GLY A 95 -9.69 4.54 -6.93
N THR A 96 -9.84 3.36 -6.37
CA THR A 96 -9.73 3.12 -4.94
C THR A 96 -8.75 2.01 -4.66
N MET A 97 -8.21 2.04 -3.44
CA MET A 97 -7.25 1.03 -3.02
C MET A 97 -7.55 0.67 -1.58
N SER A 98 -7.62 -0.63 -1.32
CA SER A 98 -7.82 -1.16 0.02
C SER A 98 -6.95 -2.39 0.21
N GLY A 99 -6.60 -2.70 1.44
CA GLY A 99 -5.76 -3.85 1.67
C GLY A 99 -5.39 -4.07 3.13
N SER A 100 -4.49 -5.03 3.31
CA SER A 100 -4.05 -5.44 4.63
C SER A 100 -2.61 -5.95 4.60
N TYR A 101 -2.02 -6.01 5.78
CA TYR A 101 -0.70 -6.58 6.03
C TYR A 101 -0.80 -7.66 7.09
N GLN A 102 0.06 -8.65 6.98
CA GLN A 102 0.16 -9.71 7.98
C GLN A 102 1.59 -9.93 8.46
#